data_1144663b2a4f38c4e2744513b1f9ba45
#
_entry.id   1144663b2a4f38c4e2744513b1f9ba45
#
_cell.length_a   1.000
_cell.length_b   1.000
_cell.length_c   1.000
_cell.angle_alpha   90.00
_cell.angle_beta   90.00
_cell.angle_gamma   90.00
#
_symmetry.space_group_name_H-M   'P 1'
#
loop_
_entity.id
_entity.type
_entity.pdbx_description
1 polymer ?
#
loop_
_entity_poly.entity_id
_entity_poly.type
_entity_poly.pdbx_seq_one_letter_code
_entity_poly.pdbx_strand_id
1 'polypeptide(L)'
;MRKEYSGLELLYGFLFFVFHLCIEVVSYALFYSRFQSHIVTFAVILYDFFAFCPQLLIGDFYNRSNKMNIGTIGAALFVAAIFLSKFQNMNIYILSIFILAIGNAFLHVCGAIAVAAVSKKNIFPSALFVAGGTFGIIIGRSLANSNINIYYLFIPILTIVLISIFTAKRWCKSEVEYIDIDIVNRKYSHLVILLIALTVVMVRSYIGFVIPMNWKSEFYHTILLFTSLGIGKALGGLLCDKFGYRFVATISTLLCVPFIIIGKDFMIASLFGMLLFSMTMSITYAMALSIIKNNPGVAFGITTIGLFLGLLPVLFIEFNSFTSMVIVVILSLISYLLLNISLKD
;
A
#
# COMPACT_ATOMS: atom_id res chain seq x y z
N MET A 1 -1.10 -3.95 28.13
CA MET A 1 -2.04 -5.10 27.95
C MET A 1 -1.82 -5.67 26.55
N ARG A 2 -1.58 -6.97 26.41
CA ARG A 2 -1.55 -7.62 25.09
C ARG A 2 -2.94 -7.51 24.46
N LYS A 3 -3.05 -6.88 23.30
CA LYS A 3 -4.29 -6.89 22.54
C LYS A 3 -4.48 -8.27 21.96
N GLU A 4 -5.59 -8.92 22.28
CA GLU A 4 -5.97 -10.19 21.66
C GLU A 4 -6.76 -9.90 20.38
N TYR A 5 -6.49 -10.67 19.34
CA TYR A 5 -7.23 -10.60 18.08
C TYR A 5 -8.40 -11.56 18.13
N SER A 6 -9.57 -11.11 17.72
CA SER A 6 -10.68 -12.01 17.47
C SER A 6 -10.40 -12.89 16.24
N GLY A 7 -10.96 -14.10 16.20
CA GLY A 7 -10.85 -14.95 15.03
C GLY A 7 -11.40 -14.29 13.76
N LEU A 8 -12.39 -13.41 13.92
CA LEU A 8 -12.99 -12.64 12.82
C LEU A 8 -12.00 -11.60 12.26
N GLU A 9 -11.28 -10.86 13.12
CA GLU A 9 -10.27 -9.90 12.67
C GLU A 9 -9.16 -10.57 11.85
N LEU A 10 -8.68 -11.73 12.31
CA LEU A 10 -7.65 -12.49 11.60
C LEU A 10 -8.16 -13.05 10.28
N LEU A 11 -9.38 -13.58 10.26
CA LEU A 11 -10.01 -14.10 9.04
C LEU A 11 -10.16 -12.99 7.99
N TYR A 12 -10.66 -11.82 8.40
CA TYR A 12 -10.82 -10.69 7.49
C TYR A 12 -9.48 -10.11 7.05
N GLY A 13 -8.52 -9.98 7.96
CA GLY A 13 -7.16 -9.56 7.62
C GLY A 13 -6.58 -10.46 6.52
N PHE A 14 -6.70 -11.78 6.67
CA PHE A 14 -6.20 -12.73 5.67
C PHE A 14 -7.02 -12.73 4.38
N LEU A 15 -8.35 -12.71 4.44
CA LEU A 15 -9.21 -12.65 3.27
C LEU A 15 -8.87 -11.42 2.41
N PHE A 16 -8.73 -10.26 3.06
CA PHE A 16 -8.43 -9.02 2.35
C PHE A 16 -6.95 -8.90 1.97
N PHE A 17 -6.04 -9.59 2.63
CA PHE A 17 -4.68 -9.82 2.12
C PHE A 17 -4.73 -10.51 0.75
N VAL A 18 -5.46 -11.63 0.63
CA VAL A 18 -5.61 -12.37 -0.63
C VAL A 18 -6.36 -11.53 -1.66
N PHE A 19 -7.39 -10.78 -1.25
CA PHE A 19 -8.11 -9.86 -2.12
C PHE A 19 -7.19 -8.82 -2.75
N HIS A 20 -6.38 -8.13 -1.95
CA HIS A 20 -5.44 -7.11 -2.42
C HIS A 20 -4.35 -7.73 -3.30
N LEU A 21 -3.82 -8.89 -2.89
CA LEU A 21 -2.89 -9.64 -3.71
C LEU A 21 -3.47 -9.93 -5.11
N CYS A 22 -4.71 -10.42 -5.18
CA CYS A 22 -5.38 -10.73 -6.44
C CYS A 22 -5.57 -9.50 -7.34
N ILE A 23 -5.94 -8.36 -6.77
CA ILE A 23 -6.09 -7.11 -7.50
C ILE A 23 -4.76 -6.72 -8.15
N GLU A 24 -3.67 -6.72 -7.38
CA GLU A 24 -2.36 -6.31 -7.87
C GLU A 24 -1.75 -7.33 -8.83
N VAL A 25 -2.01 -8.63 -8.66
CA VAL A 25 -1.61 -9.65 -9.65
C VAL A 25 -2.19 -9.35 -11.02
N VAL A 26 -3.48 -9.07 -11.11
CA VAL A 26 -4.14 -8.73 -12.40
C VAL A 26 -3.57 -7.43 -12.95
N SER A 27 -3.48 -6.40 -12.11
CA SER A 27 -3.04 -5.07 -12.52
C SER A 27 -1.64 -5.11 -13.12
N TYR A 28 -0.68 -5.68 -12.40
CA TYR A 28 0.70 -5.70 -12.84
C TYR A 28 0.99 -6.77 -13.91
N ALA A 29 0.25 -7.87 -13.94
CA ALA A 29 0.35 -8.82 -15.05
C ALA A 29 -0.10 -8.19 -16.37
N LEU A 30 -1.23 -7.48 -16.39
CA LEU A 30 -1.67 -6.75 -17.58
C LEU A 30 -0.70 -5.62 -17.92
N PHE A 31 -0.34 -4.80 -16.93
CA PHE A 31 0.53 -3.65 -17.16
C PHE A 31 1.85 -4.04 -17.82
N TYR A 32 2.57 -5.02 -17.29
CA TYR A 32 3.88 -5.43 -17.81
C TYR A 32 3.81 -6.33 -19.04
N SER A 33 2.63 -6.82 -19.45
CA SER A 33 2.53 -7.74 -20.61
C SER A 33 2.80 -7.08 -21.96
N ARG A 34 2.65 -5.75 -22.10
CA ARG A 34 2.80 -5.04 -23.38
C ARG A 34 3.63 -3.76 -23.34
N PHE A 35 3.89 -3.18 -22.18
CA PHE A 35 4.73 -1.98 -22.11
C PHE A 35 6.21 -2.35 -22.12
N GLN A 36 6.94 -1.83 -23.13
CA GLN A 36 8.38 -2.02 -23.26
C GLN A 36 9.18 -1.13 -22.31
N SER A 37 10.42 -1.51 -22.01
CA SER A 37 11.26 -0.96 -20.95
C SER A 37 11.41 0.57 -20.92
N HIS A 38 11.50 1.23 -22.07
CA HIS A 38 11.70 2.70 -22.15
C HIS A 38 10.44 3.53 -21.89
N ILE A 39 9.23 2.94 -22.02
CA ILE A 39 7.95 3.61 -21.74
C ILE A 39 7.43 3.25 -20.36
N VAL A 40 7.90 2.14 -19.78
CA VAL A 40 7.38 1.56 -18.53
C VAL A 40 7.38 2.57 -17.39
N THR A 41 8.44 3.33 -17.19
CA THR A 41 8.53 4.27 -16.06
C THR A 41 7.43 5.32 -16.11
N PHE A 42 7.23 5.97 -17.27
CA PHE A 42 6.17 6.96 -17.43
C PHE A 42 4.78 6.34 -17.31
N ALA A 43 4.59 5.16 -17.90
CA ALA A 43 3.32 4.45 -17.83
C ALA A 43 2.97 4.00 -16.40
N VAL A 44 3.96 3.55 -15.60
CA VAL A 44 3.78 3.23 -14.16
C VAL A 44 3.31 4.46 -13.39
N ILE A 45 3.93 5.60 -13.60
CA ILE A 45 3.58 6.84 -12.90
C ILE A 45 2.15 7.28 -13.24
N LEU A 46 1.79 7.20 -14.53
CA LEU A 46 0.44 7.54 -14.96
C LEU A 46 -0.59 6.54 -14.40
N TYR A 47 -0.24 5.25 -14.38
CA TYR A 47 -1.06 4.22 -13.74
C TYR A 47 -1.24 4.49 -12.24
N ASP A 48 -0.15 4.74 -11.53
CA ASP A 48 -0.17 5.01 -10.08
C ASP A 48 -0.96 6.30 -9.76
N PHE A 49 -0.89 7.31 -10.61
CA PHE A 49 -1.72 8.50 -10.47
C PHE A 49 -3.22 8.14 -10.46
N PHE A 50 -3.68 7.38 -11.46
CA PHE A 50 -5.09 6.99 -11.55
C PHE A 50 -5.50 5.89 -10.58
N ALA A 51 -4.55 5.09 -10.08
CA ALA A 51 -4.81 4.07 -9.08
C ALA A 51 -4.82 4.65 -7.65
N PHE A 52 -4.00 5.66 -7.33
CA PHE A 52 -3.83 6.15 -5.95
C PHE A 52 -4.57 7.46 -5.67
N CYS A 53 -4.48 8.47 -6.55
CA CYS A 53 -5.09 9.77 -6.26
C CYS A 53 -6.61 9.74 -6.14
N PRO A 54 -7.38 8.98 -6.95
CA PRO A 54 -8.82 8.94 -6.82
C PRO A 54 -9.32 8.27 -5.52
N GLN A 55 -8.49 7.51 -4.82
CA GLN A 55 -8.92 6.76 -3.62
C GLN A 55 -9.46 7.67 -2.52
N LEU A 56 -8.90 8.87 -2.34
CA LEU A 56 -9.42 9.87 -1.41
C LEU A 56 -10.86 10.27 -1.77
N LEU A 57 -11.07 10.60 -3.05
CA LEU A 57 -12.38 11.01 -3.55
C LEU A 57 -13.41 9.88 -3.50
N ILE A 58 -12.99 8.66 -3.81
CA ILE A 58 -13.82 7.45 -3.72
C ILE A 58 -14.24 7.18 -2.27
N GLY A 59 -13.31 7.35 -1.30
CA GLY A 59 -13.60 7.23 0.11
C GLY A 59 -14.63 8.26 0.60
N ASP A 60 -14.48 9.52 0.19
CA ASP A 60 -15.44 10.58 0.51
C ASP A 60 -16.80 10.33 -0.16
N PHE A 61 -16.79 9.97 -1.43
CA PHE A 61 -18.00 9.62 -2.18
C PHE A 61 -18.77 8.47 -1.55
N TYR A 62 -18.06 7.39 -1.13
CA TYR A 62 -18.70 6.27 -0.42
C TYR A 62 -19.45 6.73 0.83
N ASN A 63 -18.86 7.64 1.60
CA ASN A 63 -19.46 8.13 2.83
C ASN A 63 -20.70 9.01 2.55
N ARG A 64 -20.67 9.82 1.51
CA ARG A 64 -21.78 10.72 1.12
C ARG A 64 -22.92 10.02 0.37
N SER A 65 -22.63 8.97 -0.39
CA SER A 65 -23.58 8.28 -1.27
C SER A 65 -24.39 7.17 -0.58
N ASN A 66 -24.60 7.28 0.71
CA ASN A 66 -25.33 6.29 1.51
C ASN A 66 -24.77 4.86 1.37
N LYS A 67 -23.43 4.76 1.39
CA LYS A 67 -22.67 3.49 1.31
C LYS A 67 -22.89 2.71 0.01
N MET A 68 -22.86 3.41 -1.13
CA MET A 68 -22.91 2.77 -2.45
C MET A 68 -21.88 1.65 -2.58
N ASN A 69 -22.23 0.59 -3.29
CA ASN A 69 -21.36 -0.58 -3.42
C ASN A 69 -20.18 -0.32 -4.36
N ILE A 70 -19.17 0.39 -3.84
CA ILE A 70 -17.92 0.71 -4.57
C ILE A 70 -17.16 -0.53 -5.01
N GLY A 71 -17.23 -1.63 -4.26
CA GLY A 71 -16.59 -2.89 -4.63
C GLY A 71 -17.17 -3.48 -5.92
N THR A 72 -18.48 -3.42 -6.10
CA THR A 72 -19.13 -3.88 -7.35
C THR A 72 -18.73 -3.02 -8.54
N ILE A 73 -18.63 -1.70 -8.37
CA ILE A 73 -18.15 -0.80 -9.42
C ILE A 73 -16.71 -1.15 -9.78
N GLY A 74 -15.83 -1.29 -8.79
CA GLY A 74 -14.45 -1.68 -9.01
C GLY A 74 -14.33 -3.01 -9.76
N ALA A 75 -15.10 -4.03 -9.37
CA ALA A 75 -15.10 -5.34 -10.05
C ALA A 75 -15.61 -5.23 -11.49
N ALA A 76 -16.66 -4.44 -11.76
CA ALA A 76 -17.14 -4.24 -13.12
C ALA A 76 -16.10 -3.56 -14.02
N LEU A 77 -15.40 -2.54 -13.51
CA LEU A 77 -14.30 -1.89 -14.21
C LEU A 77 -13.13 -2.86 -14.46
N PHE A 78 -12.81 -3.71 -13.49
CA PHE A 78 -11.77 -4.73 -13.64
C PHE A 78 -12.11 -5.74 -14.75
N VAL A 79 -13.34 -6.25 -14.77
CA VAL A 79 -13.81 -7.16 -15.83
C VAL A 79 -13.77 -6.50 -17.20
N ALA A 80 -14.24 -5.24 -17.30
CA ALA A 80 -14.18 -4.48 -18.52
C ALA A 80 -12.74 -4.27 -19.01
N ALA A 81 -11.82 -3.93 -18.11
CA ALA A 81 -10.40 -3.76 -18.42
C ALA A 81 -9.78 -5.06 -18.95
N ILE A 82 -10.01 -6.20 -18.28
CA ILE A 82 -9.53 -7.51 -18.71
C ILE A 82 -10.06 -7.87 -20.12
N PHE A 83 -11.35 -7.59 -20.37
CA PHE A 83 -11.94 -7.82 -21.69
C PHE A 83 -11.29 -6.95 -22.78
N LEU A 84 -11.16 -5.65 -22.54
CA LEU A 84 -10.55 -4.71 -23.46
C LEU A 84 -9.07 -5.00 -23.71
N SER A 85 -8.36 -5.51 -22.71
CA SER A 85 -6.92 -5.84 -22.85
C SER A 85 -6.64 -6.96 -23.87
N LYS A 86 -7.65 -7.75 -24.27
CA LYS A 86 -7.52 -8.79 -25.30
C LYS A 86 -7.36 -8.24 -26.72
N PHE A 87 -7.81 -7.01 -26.96
CA PHE A 87 -7.69 -6.41 -28.31
C PHE A 87 -6.24 -6.06 -28.63
N GLN A 88 -5.86 -6.29 -29.91
CA GLN A 88 -4.50 -6.02 -30.38
C GLN A 88 -4.20 -4.53 -30.54
N ASN A 89 -5.24 -3.70 -30.68
CA ASN A 89 -5.10 -2.26 -30.86
C ASN A 89 -4.52 -1.61 -29.60
N MET A 90 -3.40 -0.90 -29.73
CA MET A 90 -2.67 -0.28 -28.61
C MET A 90 -3.49 0.80 -27.92
N ASN A 91 -4.31 1.56 -28.63
CA ASN A 91 -5.16 2.59 -28.01
C ASN A 91 -6.24 1.96 -27.12
N ILE A 92 -6.84 0.83 -27.54
CA ILE A 92 -7.79 0.07 -26.74
C ILE A 92 -7.08 -0.52 -25.52
N TYR A 93 -5.84 -0.97 -25.67
CA TYR A 93 -5.05 -1.48 -24.57
C TYR A 93 -4.73 -0.39 -23.53
N ILE A 94 -4.30 0.79 -23.97
CA ILE A 94 -4.07 1.96 -23.08
C ILE A 94 -5.36 2.32 -22.33
N LEU A 95 -6.51 2.35 -23.05
CA LEU A 95 -7.80 2.56 -22.41
C LEU A 95 -8.12 1.48 -21.36
N SER A 96 -7.79 0.22 -21.66
CA SER A 96 -7.98 -0.87 -20.70
C SER A 96 -7.17 -0.67 -19.42
N ILE A 97 -5.91 -0.23 -19.53
CA ILE A 97 -5.05 0.07 -18.38
C ILE A 97 -5.58 1.25 -17.56
N PHE A 98 -6.10 2.28 -18.22
CA PHE A 98 -6.76 3.40 -17.53
C PHE A 98 -7.99 2.94 -16.74
N ILE A 99 -8.87 2.16 -17.36
CA ILE A 99 -10.06 1.60 -16.69
C ILE A 99 -9.63 0.68 -15.54
N LEU A 100 -8.56 -0.11 -15.74
CA LEU A 100 -7.99 -0.97 -14.72
C LEU A 100 -7.51 -0.18 -13.50
N ALA A 101 -6.80 0.94 -13.71
CA ALA A 101 -6.30 1.79 -12.64
C ALA A 101 -7.44 2.38 -11.79
N ILE A 102 -8.51 2.86 -12.43
CA ILE A 102 -9.69 3.36 -11.72
C ILE A 102 -10.40 2.21 -10.97
N GLY A 103 -10.57 1.04 -11.61
CA GLY A 103 -11.13 -0.15 -10.95
C GLY A 103 -10.32 -0.58 -9.73
N ASN A 104 -8.99 -0.56 -9.85
CA ASN A 104 -8.04 -0.79 -8.77
C ASN A 104 -8.30 0.18 -7.60
N ALA A 105 -8.44 1.49 -7.87
CA ALA A 105 -8.73 2.50 -6.85
C ALA A 105 -10.02 2.18 -6.07
N PHE A 106 -11.11 1.82 -6.77
CA PHE A 106 -12.37 1.43 -6.13
C PHE A 106 -12.24 0.18 -5.24
N LEU A 107 -11.52 -0.84 -5.72
CA LEU A 107 -11.32 -2.08 -4.98
C LEU A 107 -10.44 -1.87 -3.76
N HIS A 108 -9.39 -1.06 -3.86
CA HIS A 108 -8.53 -0.71 -2.71
C HIS A 108 -9.32 -0.04 -1.59
N VAL A 109 -10.13 0.97 -1.92
CA VAL A 109 -10.96 1.66 -0.92
C VAL A 109 -11.98 0.70 -0.30
N CYS A 110 -12.60 -0.17 -1.11
CA CYS A 110 -13.50 -1.21 -0.62
C CYS A 110 -12.82 -2.12 0.41
N GLY A 111 -11.62 -2.62 0.10
CA GLY A 111 -10.85 -3.47 1.02
C GLY A 111 -10.43 -2.76 2.30
N ALA A 112 -9.94 -1.52 2.18
CA ALA A 112 -9.53 -0.71 3.32
C ALA A 112 -10.69 -0.44 4.30
N ILE A 113 -11.88 -0.10 3.78
CA ILE A 113 -13.09 0.10 4.60
C ILE A 113 -13.50 -1.20 5.27
N ALA A 114 -13.54 -2.31 4.52
CA ALA A 114 -14.01 -3.59 5.04
C ALA A 114 -13.13 -4.11 6.19
N VAL A 115 -11.81 -4.04 6.05
CA VAL A 115 -10.88 -4.49 7.09
C VAL A 115 -10.93 -3.58 8.30
N ALA A 116 -10.95 -2.26 8.11
CA ALA A 116 -11.02 -1.30 9.20
C ALA A 116 -12.32 -1.44 10.00
N ALA A 117 -13.45 -1.70 9.34
CA ALA A 117 -14.75 -1.90 9.99
C ALA A 117 -14.77 -3.11 10.94
N VAL A 118 -13.99 -4.16 10.64
CA VAL A 118 -13.89 -5.36 11.49
C VAL A 118 -12.84 -5.19 12.59
N SER A 119 -11.71 -4.54 12.29
CA SER A 119 -10.55 -4.49 13.17
C SER A 119 -10.49 -3.28 14.11
N LYS A 120 -11.57 -2.62 14.35
CA LYS A 120 -11.84 -1.42 15.18
C LYS A 120 -10.70 -0.82 16.03
N LYS A 121 -9.93 -1.66 16.73
CA LYS A 121 -8.87 -1.26 17.70
C LYS A 121 -7.47 -1.67 17.29
N ASN A 122 -7.35 -2.63 16.37
CA ASN A 122 -6.09 -3.25 15.97
C ASN A 122 -5.70 -2.82 14.57
N ILE A 123 -4.43 -2.49 14.35
CA ILE A 123 -3.93 -2.11 13.03
C ILE A 123 -3.43 -3.31 12.22
N PHE A 124 -3.10 -4.43 12.85
CA PHE A 124 -2.52 -5.59 12.20
C PHE A 124 -3.36 -6.13 11.03
N PRO A 125 -4.70 -6.31 11.13
CA PRO A 125 -5.50 -6.78 9.99
C PRO A 125 -5.42 -5.84 8.78
N SER A 126 -5.40 -4.52 9.01
CA SER A 126 -5.22 -3.52 7.95
C SER A 126 -3.81 -3.55 7.36
N ALA A 127 -2.79 -3.76 8.20
CA ALA A 127 -1.41 -3.93 7.75
C ALA A 127 -1.23 -5.19 6.89
N LEU A 128 -1.93 -6.27 7.26
CA LEU A 128 -1.97 -7.51 6.49
C LEU A 128 -2.61 -7.28 5.11
N PHE A 129 -3.75 -6.59 5.04
CA PHE A 129 -4.36 -6.16 3.78
C PHE A 129 -3.36 -5.42 2.90
N VAL A 130 -2.68 -4.39 3.42
CA VAL A 130 -1.70 -3.60 2.65
C VAL A 130 -0.51 -4.44 2.20
N ALA A 131 -0.07 -5.43 2.99
CA ALA A 131 1.01 -6.34 2.62
C ALA A 131 0.65 -7.17 1.37
N GLY A 132 -0.61 -7.58 1.22
CA GLY A 132 -1.10 -8.35 0.08
C GLY A 132 -0.78 -7.70 -1.26
N GLY A 133 -0.94 -6.38 -1.38
CA GLY A 133 -0.61 -5.65 -2.59
C GLY A 133 0.87 -5.77 -2.99
N THR A 134 1.77 -5.73 -2.01
CA THR A 134 3.21 -5.85 -2.30
C THR A 134 3.57 -7.20 -2.91
N PHE A 135 2.97 -8.28 -2.42
CA PHE A 135 3.14 -9.61 -3.02
C PHE A 135 2.44 -9.72 -4.37
N GLY A 136 1.27 -9.10 -4.52
CA GLY A 136 0.53 -9.08 -5.79
C GLY A 136 1.31 -8.42 -6.92
N ILE A 137 1.96 -7.28 -6.65
CA ILE A 137 2.81 -6.57 -7.60
C ILE A 137 3.90 -7.49 -8.17
N ILE A 138 4.66 -8.14 -7.31
CA ILE A 138 5.79 -8.97 -7.77
C ILE A 138 5.33 -10.24 -8.47
N ILE A 139 4.25 -10.86 -8.00
CA ILE A 139 3.66 -12.04 -8.66
C ILE A 139 3.12 -11.63 -10.04
N GLY A 140 2.38 -10.54 -10.15
CA GLY A 140 1.85 -10.04 -11.43
C GLY A 140 2.95 -9.74 -12.43
N ARG A 141 4.03 -9.08 -11.99
CA ARG A 141 5.21 -8.84 -12.81
C ARG A 141 5.92 -10.13 -13.24
N SER A 142 6.01 -11.11 -12.35
CA SER A 142 6.59 -12.43 -12.68
C SER A 142 5.76 -13.16 -13.72
N LEU A 143 4.44 -13.10 -13.63
CA LEU A 143 3.52 -13.69 -14.58
C LEU A 143 3.61 -13.02 -15.97
N ALA A 144 3.74 -11.71 -16.02
CA ALA A 144 3.92 -10.99 -17.29
C ALA A 144 5.20 -11.41 -18.03
N ASN A 145 6.24 -11.79 -17.29
CA ASN A 145 7.52 -12.28 -17.84
C ASN A 145 7.54 -13.80 -18.09
N SER A 146 6.45 -14.49 -17.80
CA SER A 146 6.33 -15.94 -18.01
C SER A 146 5.65 -16.26 -19.34
N ASN A 147 5.80 -17.49 -19.81
CA ASN A 147 5.07 -18.02 -20.97
C ASN A 147 3.62 -18.45 -20.64
N ILE A 148 3.13 -18.15 -19.44
CA ILE A 148 1.79 -18.53 -19.01
C ILE A 148 0.77 -17.57 -19.61
N ASN A 149 -0.28 -18.11 -20.20
CA ASN A 149 -1.40 -17.28 -20.63
C ASN A 149 -2.16 -16.75 -19.39
N ILE A 150 -1.88 -15.52 -19.03
CA ILE A 150 -2.40 -14.85 -17.83
C ILE A 150 -3.93 -14.81 -17.76
N TYR A 151 -4.63 -14.88 -18.90
CA TYR A 151 -6.09 -14.82 -18.92
C TYR A 151 -6.76 -16.03 -18.27
N TYR A 152 -6.11 -17.19 -18.22
CA TYR A 152 -6.65 -18.36 -17.49
C TYR A 152 -6.64 -18.15 -15.98
N LEU A 153 -5.75 -17.32 -15.45
CA LEU A 153 -5.66 -17.02 -14.02
C LEU A 153 -6.69 -15.98 -13.58
N PHE A 154 -7.23 -15.18 -14.50
CA PHE A 154 -8.15 -14.12 -14.14
C PHE A 154 -9.52 -14.64 -13.64
N ILE A 155 -9.97 -15.80 -14.10
CA ILE A 155 -11.24 -16.39 -13.65
C ILE A 155 -11.20 -16.72 -12.15
N PRO A 156 -10.25 -17.53 -11.63
CA PRO A 156 -10.18 -17.81 -10.19
C PRO A 156 -9.92 -16.54 -9.37
N ILE A 157 -9.09 -15.61 -9.87
CA ILE A 157 -8.81 -14.35 -9.21
C ILE A 157 -10.07 -13.50 -9.07
N LEU A 158 -10.84 -13.31 -10.15
CA LEU A 158 -12.11 -12.59 -10.11
C LEU A 158 -13.11 -13.24 -9.17
N THR A 159 -13.16 -14.57 -9.10
CA THR A 159 -14.01 -15.29 -8.15
C THR A 159 -13.65 -14.91 -6.70
N ILE A 160 -12.37 -14.90 -6.35
CA ILE A 160 -11.89 -14.48 -5.02
C ILE A 160 -12.27 -13.02 -4.74
N VAL A 161 -12.07 -12.13 -5.71
CA VAL A 161 -12.43 -10.71 -5.60
C VAL A 161 -13.94 -10.56 -5.34
N LEU A 162 -14.79 -11.26 -6.09
CA LEU A 162 -16.23 -11.21 -5.91
C LEU A 162 -16.68 -11.75 -4.55
N ILE A 163 -16.12 -12.89 -4.09
CA ILE A 163 -16.40 -13.44 -2.76
C ILE A 163 -16.05 -12.41 -1.68
N SER A 164 -14.87 -11.78 -1.80
CA SER A 164 -14.42 -10.77 -0.84
C SER A 164 -15.36 -9.55 -0.80
N ILE A 165 -15.84 -9.08 -1.97
CA ILE A 165 -16.80 -7.98 -2.06
C ILE A 165 -18.15 -8.35 -1.43
N PHE A 166 -18.63 -9.56 -1.68
CA PHE A 166 -19.86 -10.05 -1.04
C PHE A 166 -19.74 -10.07 0.48
N THR A 167 -18.60 -10.54 0.97
CA THR A 167 -18.29 -10.57 2.39
C THR A 167 -18.21 -9.17 2.98
N ALA A 168 -17.51 -8.24 2.29
CA ALA A 168 -17.43 -6.83 2.68
C ALA A 168 -18.81 -6.18 2.78
N LYS A 169 -19.70 -6.41 1.79
CA LYS A 169 -21.05 -5.84 1.75
C LYS A 169 -21.89 -6.21 2.96
N ARG A 170 -21.74 -7.41 3.48
CA ARG A 170 -22.46 -7.87 4.68
C ARG A 170 -22.10 -7.04 5.91
N TRP A 171 -20.85 -6.61 6.05
CA TRP A 171 -20.34 -5.91 7.23
C TRP A 171 -20.39 -4.37 7.07
N CYS A 172 -20.17 -3.84 5.88
CA CYS A 172 -20.27 -2.40 5.63
C CYS A 172 -21.70 -1.86 5.69
N LYS A 173 -22.73 -2.72 5.68
CA LYS A 173 -24.14 -2.32 5.88
C LYS A 173 -24.51 -2.16 7.36
N SER A 174 -23.86 -2.87 8.27
CA SER A 174 -24.00 -2.61 9.69
C SER A 174 -23.35 -1.26 9.98
N GLU A 175 -23.95 -0.46 10.86
CA GLU A 175 -23.41 0.84 11.26
C GLU A 175 -21.91 0.73 11.48
N VAL A 176 -21.11 1.52 10.73
CA VAL A 176 -19.66 1.56 10.90
C VAL A 176 -19.43 2.11 12.29
N GLU A 177 -19.32 1.20 13.27
CA GLU A 177 -18.89 1.59 14.60
C GLU A 177 -17.52 2.25 14.49
N TYR A 178 -17.33 3.31 15.22
CA TYR A 178 -16.11 4.10 15.26
C TYR A 178 -14.85 3.22 15.37
N ILE A 179 -13.87 3.52 14.53
CA ILE A 179 -12.53 2.99 14.72
C ILE A 179 -11.94 3.61 15.97
N ASP A 180 -11.65 2.77 16.96
CA ASP A 180 -11.15 3.18 18.26
C ASP A 180 -9.62 3.06 18.36
N ILE A 181 -8.94 3.48 17.28
CA ILE A 181 -7.49 3.68 17.27
C ILE A 181 -7.23 5.13 17.74
N ASP A 182 -6.60 5.31 18.89
CA ASP A 182 -6.25 6.60 19.44
C ASP A 182 -4.78 6.61 19.86
N ILE A 183 -3.91 6.94 18.90
CA ILE A 183 -2.44 6.88 19.04
C ILE A 183 -1.76 8.24 18.93
N VAL A 184 -2.53 9.29 18.63
CA VAL A 184 -1.97 10.60 18.32
C VAL A 184 -1.96 11.53 19.51
N ASN A 185 -0.93 12.38 19.58
CA ASN A 185 -0.79 13.38 20.62
C ASN A 185 -1.79 14.52 20.42
N ARG A 186 -2.73 14.69 21.33
CA ARG A 186 -3.80 15.71 21.28
C ARG A 186 -3.31 17.15 21.45
N LYS A 187 -2.02 17.38 21.74
CA LYS A 187 -1.45 18.73 21.77
C LYS A 187 -1.45 19.39 20.39
N TYR A 188 -1.47 18.61 19.33
CA TYR A 188 -1.47 19.09 17.95
C TYR A 188 -2.86 19.02 17.33
N SER A 189 -3.17 19.96 16.43
CA SER A 189 -4.43 19.94 15.71
C SER A 189 -4.52 18.72 14.79
N HIS A 190 -5.72 18.28 14.47
CA HIS A 190 -5.98 17.15 13.56
C HIS A 190 -5.30 17.37 12.21
N LEU A 191 -5.35 18.59 11.68
CA LEU A 191 -4.70 18.94 10.41
C LEU A 191 -3.19 18.74 10.48
N VAL A 192 -2.55 19.18 11.56
CA VAL A 192 -1.09 19.02 11.74
C VAL A 192 -0.71 17.53 11.78
N ILE A 193 -1.46 16.71 12.50
CA ILE A 193 -1.23 15.26 12.56
C ILE A 193 -1.39 14.61 11.17
N LEU A 194 -2.42 14.98 10.42
CA LEU A 194 -2.62 14.46 9.06
C LEU A 194 -1.51 14.90 8.11
N LEU A 195 -1.05 16.15 8.21
CA LEU A 195 0.09 16.66 7.42
C LEU A 195 1.39 15.92 7.78
N ILE A 196 1.63 15.63 9.07
CA ILE A 196 2.77 14.83 9.50
C ILE A 196 2.67 13.41 8.91
N ALA A 197 1.53 12.76 9.03
CA ALA A 197 1.33 11.41 8.47
C ALA A 197 1.58 11.41 6.95
N LEU A 198 1.00 12.37 6.22
CA LEU A 198 1.20 12.55 4.79
C LEU A 198 2.69 12.76 4.44
N THR A 199 3.36 13.68 5.15
CA THR A 199 4.80 13.97 4.93
C THR A 199 5.66 12.73 5.16
N VAL A 200 5.43 11.98 6.24
CA VAL A 200 6.19 10.76 6.52
C VAL A 200 5.95 9.71 5.43
N VAL A 201 4.72 9.58 4.90
CA VAL A 201 4.44 8.68 3.77
C VAL A 201 5.16 9.13 2.51
N MET A 202 5.13 10.44 2.18
CA MET A 202 5.85 11.00 1.03
C MET A 202 7.35 10.73 1.13
N VAL A 203 7.95 11.04 2.27
CA VAL A 203 9.38 10.80 2.54
C VAL A 203 9.71 9.33 2.40
N ARG A 204 8.88 8.45 2.98
CA ARG A 204 9.07 7.01 2.88
C ARG A 204 8.96 6.51 1.44
N SER A 205 7.99 7.00 0.67
CA SER A 205 7.88 6.66 -0.75
C SER A 205 9.13 7.07 -1.51
N TYR A 206 9.58 8.31 -1.34
CA TYR A 206 10.79 8.82 -1.97
C TYR A 206 12.04 7.99 -1.61
N ILE A 207 12.28 7.75 -0.31
CA ILE A 207 13.41 6.94 0.17
C ILE A 207 13.41 5.55 -0.49
N GLY A 208 12.26 4.90 -0.60
CA GLY A 208 12.15 3.58 -1.21
C GLY A 208 12.65 3.49 -2.66
N PHE A 209 12.65 4.60 -3.38
CA PHE A 209 13.14 4.67 -4.76
C PHE A 209 14.61 5.11 -4.88
N VAL A 210 15.11 5.92 -3.93
CA VAL A 210 16.46 6.51 -4.04
C VAL A 210 17.53 5.70 -3.30
N ILE A 211 17.17 4.67 -2.52
CA ILE A 211 18.14 3.79 -1.84
C ILE A 211 18.99 3.06 -2.89
N PRO A 212 20.32 3.29 -2.91
CA PRO A 212 21.18 2.56 -3.82
C PRO A 212 21.37 1.11 -3.37
N MET A 213 21.27 0.18 -4.33
CA MET A 213 21.40 -1.27 -4.11
C MET A 213 22.28 -1.84 -5.22
N ASN A 214 23.61 -1.84 -5.01
CA ASN A 214 24.59 -2.29 -6.01
C ASN A 214 24.45 -3.79 -6.33
N TRP A 215 23.94 -4.58 -5.38
CA TRP A 215 23.72 -6.02 -5.51
C TRP A 215 22.50 -6.38 -6.37
N LYS A 216 21.61 -5.40 -6.67
CA LYS A 216 20.35 -5.65 -7.36
C LYS A 216 20.56 -5.65 -8.89
N SER A 217 20.95 -6.79 -9.44
CA SER A 217 21.16 -6.97 -10.89
C SER A 217 20.11 -7.89 -11.53
N GLU A 218 19.63 -8.91 -10.81
CA GLU A 218 18.76 -9.94 -11.34
C GLU A 218 17.30 -9.77 -10.90
N PHE A 219 16.37 -10.35 -11.67
CA PHE A 219 14.94 -10.25 -11.35
C PHE A 219 14.58 -10.88 -10.00
N TYR A 220 15.23 -12.00 -9.61
CA TYR A 220 14.98 -12.64 -8.31
C TYR A 220 15.35 -11.73 -7.12
N HIS A 221 16.32 -10.82 -7.27
CA HIS A 221 16.62 -9.81 -6.25
C HIS A 221 15.40 -8.90 -5.98
N THR A 222 14.65 -8.57 -7.06
CA THR A 222 13.41 -7.80 -6.93
C THR A 222 12.34 -8.61 -6.19
N ILE A 223 12.24 -9.92 -6.42
CA ILE A 223 11.33 -10.81 -5.69
C ILE A 223 11.65 -10.78 -4.19
N LEU A 224 12.92 -10.95 -3.83
CA LEU A 224 13.35 -10.92 -2.42
C LEU A 224 13.08 -9.57 -1.76
N LEU A 225 13.33 -8.47 -2.48
CA LEU A 225 13.07 -7.12 -1.99
C LEU A 225 11.58 -6.91 -1.71
N PHE A 226 10.70 -7.23 -2.64
CA PHE A 226 9.25 -7.08 -2.46
C PHE A 226 8.73 -8.02 -1.35
N THR A 227 9.29 -9.21 -1.23
CA THR A 227 8.98 -10.14 -0.13
C THR A 227 9.33 -9.52 1.23
N SER A 228 10.54 -8.94 1.37
CA SER A 228 10.95 -8.23 2.59
C SER A 228 10.03 -7.05 2.91
N LEU A 229 9.67 -6.24 1.91
CA LEU A 229 8.74 -5.12 2.06
C LEU A 229 7.35 -5.58 2.52
N GLY A 230 6.82 -6.64 1.91
CA GLY A 230 5.51 -7.20 2.25
C GLY A 230 5.46 -7.76 3.67
N ILE A 231 6.46 -8.57 4.04
CA ILE A 231 6.60 -9.11 5.40
C ILE A 231 6.72 -7.96 6.41
N GLY A 232 7.55 -6.96 6.13
CA GLY A 232 7.73 -5.81 7.01
C GLY A 232 6.45 -5.01 7.23
N LYS A 233 5.63 -4.79 6.19
CA LYS A 233 4.31 -4.14 6.34
C LYS A 233 3.41 -4.90 7.33
N ALA A 234 3.28 -6.22 7.17
CA ALA A 234 2.48 -7.05 8.06
C ALA A 234 3.04 -7.06 9.49
N LEU A 235 4.35 -7.29 9.65
CA LEU A 235 5.02 -7.26 10.95
C LEU A 235 4.89 -5.90 11.63
N GLY A 236 4.96 -4.80 10.89
CA GLY A 236 4.77 -3.45 11.40
C GLY A 236 3.46 -3.30 12.15
N GLY A 237 2.35 -3.78 11.57
CA GLY A 237 1.04 -3.77 12.25
C GLY A 237 1.00 -4.65 13.49
N LEU A 238 1.54 -5.86 13.40
CA LEU A 238 1.60 -6.80 14.52
C LEU A 238 2.42 -6.24 15.69
N LEU A 239 3.57 -5.63 15.40
CA LEU A 239 4.44 -5.06 16.42
C LEU A 239 3.86 -3.77 17.00
N CYS A 240 3.16 -2.94 16.19
CA CYS A 240 2.42 -1.78 16.68
C CYS A 240 1.38 -2.18 17.73
N ASP A 241 0.59 -3.23 17.46
CA ASP A 241 -0.44 -3.70 18.38
C ASP A 241 0.14 -4.34 19.64
N LYS A 242 1.32 -4.99 19.56
CA LYS A 242 1.95 -5.70 20.69
C LYS A 242 2.87 -4.84 21.54
N PHE A 243 3.69 -3.98 20.91
CA PHE A 243 4.76 -3.24 21.56
C PHE A 243 4.56 -1.72 21.53
N GLY A 244 3.53 -1.26 20.80
CA GLY A 244 3.20 0.15 20.67
C GLY A 244 3.86 0.82 19.45
N TYR A 245 3.28 1.94 19.07
CA TYR A 245 3.62 2.64 17.82
C TYR A 245 4.97 3.37 17.89
N ARG A 246 5.37 3.90 19.06
CA ARG A 246 6.70 4.53 19.23
C ARG A 246 7.85 3.54 19.07
N PHE A 247 7.69 2.34 19.61
CA PHE A 247 8.68 1.27 19.43
C PHE A 247 8.88 0.96 17.95
N VAL A 248 7.79 0.79 17.20
CA VAL A 248 7.88 0.50 15.76
C VAL A 248 8.39 1.71 14.99
N ALA A 249 8.04 2.94 15.38
CA ALA A 249 8.59 4.15 14.78
C ALA A 249 10.12 4.19 14.90
N THR A 250 10.67 3.89 16.08
CA THR A 250 12.13 3.82 16.30
C THR A 250 12.80 2.78 15.41
N ILE A 251 12.23 1.57 15.34
CA ILE A 251 12.77 0.49 14.51
C ILE A 251 12.72 0.85 13.02
N SER A 252 11.59 1.36 12.55
CA SER A 252 11.35 1.59 11.13
C SER A 252 12.00 2.85 10.57
N THR A 253 12.44 3.76 11.42
CA THR A 253 13.07 5.01 10.98
C THR A 253 14.53 5.18 11.42
N LEU A 254 14.92 4.67 12.58
CA LEU A 254 16.29 4.76 13.05
C LEU A 254 17.06 3.45 12.90
N LEU A 255 16.51 2.34 13.42
CA LEU A 255 17.23 1.06 13.40
C LEU A 255 17.38 0.51 11.97
N CYS A 256 16.49 0.84 11.04
CA CYS A 256 16.64 0.43 9.64
C CYS A 256 17.82 1.08 8.95
N VAL A 257 18.25 2.30 9.36
CA VAL A 257 19.27 3.10 8.68
C VAL A 257 20.63 2.40 8.56
N PRO A 258 21.26 1.89 9.64
CA PRO A 258 22.55 1.19 9.52
C PRO A 258 22.45 -0.02 8.58
N PHE A 259 21.35 -0.76 8.59
CA PHE A 259 21.14 -1.89 7.68
C PHE A 259 20.97 -1.46 6.23
N ILE A 260 20.34 -0.31 5.97
CA ILE A 260 20.23 0.27 4.63
C ILE A 260 21.60 0.73 4.14
N ILE A 261 22.42 1.37 5.00
CA ILE A 261 23.75 1.86 4.62
C ILE A 261 24.67 0.68 4.26
N ILE A 262 24.76 -0.32 5.13
CA ILE A 262 25.54 -1.53 4.88
C ILE A 262 24.95 -2.31 3.69
N GLY A 263 23.63 -2.28 3.56
CA GLY A 263 22.85 -2.94 2.54
C GLY A 263 23.06 -2.42 1.12
N LYS A 264 23.73 -1.27 0.94
CA LYS A 264 24.10 -0.79 -0.39
C LYS A 264 24.84 -1.88 -1.19
N ASP A 265 25.78 -2.58 -0.53
CA ASP A 265 26.63 -3.59 -1.16
C ASP A 265 26.32 -5.02 -0.66
N PHE A 266 25.60 -5.17 0.46
CA PHE A 266 25.29 -6.45 1.08
C PHE A 266 23.77 -6.74 1.06
N MET A 267 23.36 -7.68 0.21
CA MET A 267 21.94 -8.03 -0.02
C MET A 267 21.18 -8.34 1.28
N ILE A 268 21.73 -9.18 2.17
CA ILE A 268 21.03 -9.60 3.40
C ILE A 268 20.75 -8.41 4.31
N ALA A 269 21.73 -7.52 4.49
CA ALA A 269 21.56 -6.31 5.28
C ALA A 269 20.51 -5.40 4.64
N SER A 270 20.54 -5.22 3.31
CA SER A 270 19.53 -4.44 2.58
C SER A 270 18.13 -4.99 2.78
N LEU A 271 17.94 -6.30 2.58
CA LEU A 271 16.62 -6.94 2.74
C LEU A 271 16.08 -6.76 4.17
N PHE A 272 16.95 -6.92 5.18
CA PHE A 272 16.56 -6.70 6.58
C PHE A 272 16.26 -5.22 6.86
N GLY A 273 17.07 -4.30 6.37
CA GLY A 273 16.83 -2.84 6.46
C GLY A 273 15.51 -2.44 5.82
N MET A 274 15.20 -2.96 4.63
CA MET A 274 13.94 -2.69 3.92
C MET A 274 12.72 -3.32 4.59
N LEU A 275 12.88 -4.48 5.23
CA LEU A 275 11.84 -5.08 6.08
C LEU A 275 11.49 -4.15 7.24
N LEU A 276 12.49 -3.66 8.00
CA LEU A 276 12.27 -2.73 9.11
C LEU A 276 11.65 -1.42 8.60
N PHE A 277 12.22 -0.84 7.55
CA PHE A 277 11.76 0.40 6.93
C PHE A 277 10.28 0.36 6.53
N SER A 278 9.81 -0.76 5.99
CA SER A 278 8.43 -0.89 5.51
C SER A 278 7.38 -0.92 6.62
N MET A 279 7.78 -1.16 7.89
CA MET A 279 6.88 -1.14 9.05
C MET A 279 6.22 0.23 9.30
N THR A 280 6.84 1.32 8.84
CA THR A 280 6.33 2.70 8.98
C THR A 280 4.92 2.87 8.42
N MET A 281 4.53 2.06 7.41
CA MET A 281 3.21 2.15 6.76
C MET A 281 2.06 1.94 7.75
N SER A 282 2.22 1.02 8.69
CA SER A 282 1.20 0.74 9.71
C SER A 282 0.97 1.91 10.65
N ILE A 283 2.04 2.66 10.97
CA ILE A 283 1.98 3.81 11.86
C ILE A 283 1.22 4.96 11.20
N THR A 284 1.63 5.33 9.99
CA THR A 284 1.05 6.47 9.26
C THR A 284 -0.42 6.24 8.93
N TYR A 285 -0.80 5.02 8.58
CA TYR A 285 -2.20 4.68 8.35
C TYR A 285 -3.00 4.71 9.67
N ALA A 286 -2.46 4.19 10.78
CA ALA A 286 -3.11 4.29 12.09
C ALA A 286 -3.27 5.74 12.57
N MET A 287 -2.31 6.64 12.27
CA MET A 287 -2.43 8.08 12.54
C MET A 287 -3.61 8.68 11.76
N ALA A 288 -3.73 8.38 10.47
CA ALA A 288 -4.84 8.86 9.65
C ALA A 288 -6.19 8.33 10.18
N LEU A 289 -6.27 7.04 10.54
CA LEU A 289 -7.46 6.44 11.15
C LEU A 289 -7.80 7.04 12.52
N SER A 290 -6.81 7.42 13.33
CA SER A 290 -7.02 8.07 14.63
C SER A 290 -7.73 9.42 14.51
N ILE A 291 -7.54 10.11 13.40
CA ILE A 291 -8.15 11.40 13.11
C ILE A 291 -9.46 11.25 12.35
N ILE A 292 -9.47 10.40 11.31
CA ILE A 292 -10.63 10.21 10.41
C ILE A 292 -11.33 8.88 10.76
N LYS A 293 -11.87 8.82 11.97
CA LYS A 293 -12.46 7.61 12.56
C LYS A 293 -13.67 7.07 11.79
N ASN A 294 -14.44 7.97 11.16
CA ASN A 294 -15.72 7.64 10.52
C ASN A 294 -15.58 7.34 9.02
N ASN A 295 -14.40 7.56 8.45
CA ASN A 295 -14.17 7.38 7.03
C ASN A 295 -12.81 6.73 6.76
N PRO A 296 -12.68 5.42 6.98
CA PRO A 296 -11.43 4.69 6.74
C PRO A 296 -10.98 4.75 5.27
N GLY A 297 -11.91 4.93 4.33
CA GLY A 297 -11.60 5.10 2.91
C GLY A 297 -10.82 6.39 2.64
N VAL A 298 -11.23 7.51 3.25
CA VAL A 298 -10.49 8.79 3.17
C VAL A 298 -9.15 8.68 3.89
N ALA A 299 -9.11 8.06 5.08
CA ALA A 299 -7.85 7.85 5.80
C ALA A 299 -6.84 7.05 4.96
N PHE A 300 -7.30 6.01 4.26
CA PHE A 300 -6.49 5.23 3.34
C PHE A 300 -6.06 6.07 2.13
N GLY A 301 -6.97 6.82 1.51
CA GLY A 301 -6.70 7.69 0.37
C GLY A 301 -5.64 8.77 0.64
N ILE A 302 -5.57 9.32 1.87
CA ILE A 302 -4.48 10.23 2.27
C ILE A 302 -3.12 9.53 2.18
N THR A 303 -3.02 8.29 2.64
CA THR A 303 -1.76 7.55 2.59
C THR A 303 -1.35 7.21 1.16
N THR A 304 -2.30 6.88 0.29
CA THR A 304 -2.00 6.55 -1.12
C THR A 304 -1.62 7.79 -1.94
N ILE A 305 -2.25 8.94 -1.71
CA ILE A 305 -1.78 10.22 -2.27
C ILE A 305 -0.35 10.51 -1.82
N GLY A 306 -0.03 10.30 -0.53
CA GLY A 306 1.32 10.47 -0.02
C GLY A 306 2.35 9.57 -0.72
N LEU A 307 1.99 8.33 -1.00
CA LEU A 307 2.84 7.41 -1.77
C LEU A 307 3.10 7.95 -3.18
N PHE A 308 2.08 8.42 -3.88
CA PHE A 308 2.21 9.00 -5.21
C PHE A 308 3.05 10.29 -5.21
N LEU A 309 2.75 11.24 -4.31
CA LEU A 309 3.49 12.50 -4.23
C LEU A 309 4.98 12.28 -3.91
N GLY A 310 5.31 11.29 -3.08
CA GLY A 310 6.69 10.95 -2.76
C GLY A 310 7.46 10.32 -3.92
N LEU A 311 6.77 9.75 -4.91
CA LEU A 311 7.38 9.23 -6.14
C LEU A 311 7.81 10.35 -7.09
N LEU A 312 7.07 11.47 -7.14
CA LEU A 312 7.28 12.52 -8.15
C LEU A 312 8.71 13.08 -8.20
N PRO A 313 9.39 13.40 -7.08
CA PRO A 313 10.75 13.95 -7.14
C PRO A 313 11.76 13.03 -7.83
N VAL A 314 11.54 11.72 -7.81
CA VAL A 314 12.43 10.72 -8.45
C VAL A 314 12.50 10.90 -9.97
N LEU A 315 11.46 11.52 -10.57
CA LEU A 315 11.40 11.78 -12.01
C LEU A 315 12.31 12.91 -12.48
N PHE A 316 12.62 13.84 -11.59
CA PHE A 316 13.27 15.10 -11.93
C PHE A 316 14.66 15.22 -11.30
N ILE A 317 14.98 14.42 -10.29
CA ILE A 317 16.17 14.56 -9.48
C ILE A 317 16.88 13.22 -9.37
N GLU A 318 18.06 13.15 -9.98
CA GLU A 318 18.96 12.02 -9.83
C GLU A 318 20.14 12.42 -8.94
N PHE A 319 20.47 11.63 -7.96
CA PHE A 319 21.61 11.82 -7.08
C PHE A 319 22.61 10.68 -7.24
N ASN A 320 23.88 10.97 -7.04
CA ASN A 320 24.88 9.92 -6.89
C ASN A 320 24.62 9.10 -5.60
N SER A 321 25.19 7.91 -5.54
CA SER A 321 24.96 6.95 -4.44
C SER A 321 25.30 7.51 -3.05
N PHE A 322 26.35 8.32 -2.93
CA PHE A 322 26.72 8.95 -1.66
C PHE A 322 25.68 9.97 -1.21
N THR A 323 25.29 10.89 -2.09
CA THR A 323 24.27 11.90 -1.82
C THR A 323 22.92 11.25 -1.48
N SER A 324 22.53 10.20 -2.20
CA SER A 324 21.32 9.41 -1.90
C SER A 324 21.35 8.84 -0.49
N MET A 325 22.48 8.29 -0.04
CA MET A 325 22.60 7.77 1.31
C MET A 325 22.50 8.86 2.38
N VAL A 326 23.13 10.02 2.17
CA VAL A 326 23.03 11.17 3.09
C VAL A 326 21.56 11.62 3.19
N ILE A 327 20.87 11.73 2.07
CA ILE A 327 19.45 12.08 2.02
C ILE A 327 18.61 11.06 2.80
N VAL A 328 18.82 9.76 2.60
CA VAL A 328 18.12 8.69 3.31
C VAL A 328 18.28 8.83 4.83
N VAL A 329 19.50 9.10 5.31
CA VAL A 329 19.77 9.30 6.74
C VAL A 329 19.02 10.52 7.28
N ILE A 330 19.15 11.68 6.61
CA ILE A 330 18.48 12.92 7.04
C ILE A 330 16.97 12.76 7.05
N LEU A 331 16.38 12.23 5.99
CA LEU A 331 14.93 12.06 5.88
C LEU A 331 14.40 11.02 6.87
N SER A 332 15.17 9.99 7.18
CA SER A 332 14.81 9.01 8.22
C SER A 332 14.81 9.64 9.61
N LEU A 333 15.79 10.50 9.93
CA LEU A 333 15.81 11.26 11.17
C LEU A 333 14.64 12.23 11.28
N ILE A 334 14.33 12.96 10.21
CA ILE A 334 13.16 13.86 10.15
C ILE A 334 11.88 13.05 10.38
N SER A 335 11.72 11.90 9.72
CA SER A 335 10.56 11.03 9.92
C SER A 335 10.43 10.55 11.36
N TYR A 336 11.55 10.16 12.00
CA TYR A 336 11.57 9.79 13.41
C TYR A 336 11.08 10.94 14.31
N LEU A 337 11.62 12.14 14.13
CA LEU A 337 11.24 13.30 14.93
C LEU A 337 9.76 13.63 14.77
N LEU A 338 9.27 13.65 13.53
CA LEU A 338 7.86 13.90 13.23
C LEU A 338 6.93 12.86 13.87
N LEU A 339 7.27 11.58 13.79
CA LEU A 339 6.50 10.51 14.42
C LEU A 339 6.57 10.60 15.95
N ASN A 340 7.76 10.86 16.51
CA ASN A 340 7.94 10.91 17.96
C ASN A 340 7.13 12.03 18.64
N ILE A 341 7.03 13.21 18.00
CA ILE A 341 6.22 14.32 18.54
C ILE A 341 4.71 14.10 18.34
N SER A 342 4.32 13.39 17.30
CA SER A 342 2.91 13.19 16.92
C SER A 342 2.23 12.00 17.60
N LEU A 343 3.00 11.02 18.07
CA LEU A 343 2.48 9.84 18.77
C LEU A 343 2.34 10.10 20.28
N LYS A 344 1.34 9.46 20.89
CA LYS A 344 1.20 9.40 22.36
C LYS A 344 2.33 8.62 23.01
N ASP A 345 2.61 8.91 24.26
CA ASP A 345 3.52 8.12 25.11
C ASP A 345 3.02 6.71 25.33
#